data_4941d931f12745651f1a3129fd4b3cec
#
_entry.id   4941d931f12745651f1a3129fd4b3cec
#
_cell.length_a   1.000
_cell.length_b   1.000
_cell.length_c   1.000
_cell.angle_alpha   90.00
_cell.angle_beta   90.00
_cell.angle_gamma   90.00
#
_symmetry.space_group_name_H-M   'P 1'
#
loop_
_entity.id
_entity.type
_entity.pdbx_description
1 polymer ?
#
loop_
_entity_poly.entity_id
_entity_poly.type
_entity_poly.pdbx_seq_one_letter_code
_entity_poly.pdbx_strand_id
1 'polypeptide(L)'
;MSAAILDGRVVAAAIESELRTRVARLVSAPRLAVVQVGDDPASTSYIRAKSRAAERVGIKLAHHHLPAGTSLEKLETLIEQLNSSEHGLIVQLPLPDKFEPALARIVPERDVDGFHPVNLGKLLRGEPALRPCTPAGIMELLERSNHSPAGKHAVIVGRSNIVGKPLAVMLTQANATVTVCHTATVELAHHTRQADLLIVAAGQPDTVAPEMVRPGATVVDVGVNRTAAGLVGDCAPSVAEVA
;
A
#
# COMPACT_ATOMS: atom_id res chain seq x y z
N MET A 1 17.81 21.49 11.71
CA MET A 1 18.37 20.79 10.52
C MET A 1 17.18 20.19 9.80
N SER A 2 17.09 20.32 8.47
CA SER A 2 16.01 19.66 7.72
C SER A 2 16.23 18.14 7.70
N ALA A 3 15.12 17.37 7.63
CA ALA A 3 15.18 15.91 7.54
C ALA A 3 15.96 15.43 6.31
N ALA A 4 16.60 14.29 6.44
CA ALA A 4 17.12 13.54 5.28
C ALA A 4 15.95 12.85 4.58
N ILE A 5 15.79 13.10 3.30
CA ILE A 5 14.67 12.52 2.52
C ILE A 5 14.97 11.08 2.13
N LEU A 6 14.12 10.14 2.55
CA LEU A 6 14.10 8.78 2.02
C LEU A 6 13.44 8.80 0.64
N ASP A 7 14.24 8.91 -0.43
CA ASP A 7 13.67 9.05 -1.80
C ASP A 7 13.14 7.71 -2.32
N GLY A 8 11.84 7.50 -2.18
CA GLY A 8 11.14 6.31 -2.69
C GLY A 8 11.24 6.12 -4.20
N ARG A 9 11.56 7.17 -4.99
CA ARG A 9 11.77 7.05 -6.45
C ARG A 9 13.07 6.32 -6.75
N VAL A 10 14.11 6.55 -5.97
CA VAL A 10 15.39 5.83 -6.10
C VAL A 10 15.18 4.36 -5.79
N VAL A 11 14.49 4.06 -4.69
CA VAL A 11 14.15 2.68 -4.29
C VAL A 11 13.29 2.00 -5.36
N ALA A 12 12.25 2.66 -5.86
CA ALA A 12 11.38 2.13 -6.90
C ALA A 12 12.15 1.84 -8.21
N ALA A 13 13.05 2.73 -8.63
CA ALA A 13 13.87 2.54 -9.83
C ALA A 13 14.82 1.32 -9.70
N ALA A 14 15.40 1.11 -8.52
CA ALA A 14 16.21 -0.07 -8.24
C ALA A 14 15.38 -1.36 -8.33
N ILE A 15 14.20 -1.39 -7.69
CA ILE A 15 13.28 -2.53 -7.75
C ILE A 15 12.82 -2.80 -9.21
N GLU A 16 12.48 -1.78 -9.97
CA GLU A 16 12.10 -1.94 -11.39
C GLU A 16 13.24 -2.56 -12.21
N SER A 17 14.48 -2.18 -11.97
CA SER A 17 15.66 -2.75 -12.64
C SER A 17 15.84 -4.23 -12.31
N GLU A 18 15.72 -4.59 -11.03
CA GLU A 18 15.79 -5.98 -10.56
C GLU A 18 14.66 -6.82 -11.16
N LEU A 19 13.43 -6.30 -11.15
CA LEU A 19 12.26 -6.97 -11.71
C LEU A 19 12.40 -7.19 -13.22
N ARG A 20 12.89 -6.20 -13.96
CA ARG A 20 13.15 -6.33 -15.41
C ARG A 20 14.10 -7.50 -15.68
N THR A 21 15.18 -7.60 -14.92
CA THR A 21 16.15 -8.67 -15.03
C THR A 21 15.53 -10.04 -14.73
N ARG A 22 14.67 -10.11 -13.70
CA ARG A 22 13.97 -11.35 -13.34
C ARG A 22 12.95 -11.77 -14.40
N VAL A 23 12.14 -10.81 -14.87
CA VAL A 23 11.10 -11.06 -15.89
C VAL A 23 11.72 -11.52 -17.20
N ALA A 24 12.84 -10.93 -17.62
CA ALA A 24 13.55 -11.32 -18.84
C ALA A 24 14.05 -12.78 -18.84
N ARG A 25 14.18 -13.40 -17.67
CA ARG A 25 14.58 -14.82 -17.54
C ARG A 25 13.41 -15.79 -17.57
N LEU A 26 12.18 -15.32 -17.58
CA LEU A 26 10.99 -16.16 -17.62
C LEU A 26 10.74 -16.65 -19.05
N VAL A 27 10.20 -17.86 -19.19
CA VAL A 27 9.81 -18.44 -20.49
C VAL A 27 8.74 -17.62 -21.19
N SER A 28 7.87 -17.00 -20.42
CA SER A 28 6.81 -16.11 -20.93
C SER A 28 6.61 -14.91 -20.00
N ALA A 29 6.20 -13.78 -20.58
CA ALA A 29 5.90 -12.60 -19.79
C ALA A 29 4.75 -12.86 -18.81
N PRO A 30 4.87 -12.46 -17.53
CA PRO A 30 3.76 -12.52 -16.58
C PRO A 30 2.56 -11.71 -17.08
N ARG A 31 1.35 -12.20 -16.77
CA ARG A 31 0.09 -11.53 -17.10
C ARG A 31 -0.59 -11.05 -15.83
N LEU A 32 -1.00 -9.80 -15.82
CA LEU A 32 -1.71 -9.14 -14.73
C LEU A 32 -3.00 -8.56 -15.25
N ALA A 33 -4.13 -8.93 -14.67
CA ALA A 33 -5.39 -8.25 -14.93
C ALA A 33 -5.70 -7.21 -13.85
N VAL A 34 -6.19 -6.04 -14.28
CA VAL A 34 -6.72 -5.01 -13.40
C VAL A 34 -8.18 -4.77 -13.77
N VAL A 35 -9.08 -5.00 -12.84
CA VAL A 35 -10.53 -4.78 -13.02
C VAL A 35 -10.88 -3.45 -12.36
N GLN A 36 -11.52 -2.56 -13.11
CA GLN A 36 -12.09 -1.30 -12.63
C GLN A 36 -13.60 -1.34 -12.78
N VAL A 37 -14.33 -0.90 -11.77
CA VAL A 37 -15.78 -0.72 -11.83
C VAL A 37 -16.10 0.77 -11.68
N GLY A 38 -16.78 1.34 -12.69
CA GLY A 38 -17.09 2.77 -12.73
C GLY A 38 -15.91 3.64 -13.17
N ASP A 39 -16.13 4.96 -13.14
CA ASP A 39 -15.28 5.96 -13.78
C ASP A 39 -14.54 6.87 -12.77
N ASP A 40 -14.19 6.35 -11.59
CA ASP A 40 -13.45 7.13 -10.61
C ASP A 40 -12.11 7.63 -11.19
N PRO A 41 -11.86 8.97 -11.23
CA PRO A 41 -10.66 9.52 -11.85
C PRO A 41 -9.36 9.14 -11.13
N ALA A 42 -9.41 8.93 -9.80
CA ALA A 42 -8.25 8.52 -9.03
C ALA A 42 -7.86 7.08 -9.41
N SER A 43 -8.83 6.16 -9.46
CA SER A 43 -8.64 4.78 -9.90
C SER A 43 -8.05 4.72 -11.32
N THR A 44 -8.60 5.50 -12.25
CA THR A 44 -8.08 5.58 -13.63
C THR A 44 -6.62 6.06 -13.66
N SER A 45 -6.26 7.05 -12.85
CA SER A 45 -4.88 7.54 -12.73
C SER A 45 -3.93 6.47 -12.18
N TYR A 46 -4.34 5.74 -11.12
CA TYR A 46 -3.56 4.64 -10.54
C TYR A 46 -3.37 3.49 -11.52
N ILE A 47 -4.40 3.09 -12.24
CA ILE A 47 -4.31 2.02 -13.27
C ILE A 47 -3.34 2.43 -14.37
N ARG A 48 -3.40 3.68 -14.83
CA ARG A 48 -2.45 4.19 -15.83
C ARG A 48 -1.00 4.16 -15.32
N ALA A 49 -0.76 4.49 -14.06
CA ALA A 49 0.56 4.39 -13.44
C ALA A 49 1.03 2.93 -13.34
N LYS A 50 0.15 2.02 -12.91
CA LYS A 50 0.41 0.56 -12.86
C LYS A 50 0.74 0.02 -14.25
N SER A 51 -0.01 0.41 -15.29
CA SER A 51 0.24 -0.02 -16.67
C SER A 51 1.62 0.39 -17.16
N ARG A 52 2.02 1.64 -16.93
CA ARG A 52 3.36 2.12 -17.28
C ARG A 52 4.47 1.37 -16.54
N ALA A 53 4.27 1.09 -15.25
CA ALA A 53 5.24 0.33 -14.45
C ALA A 53 5.35 -1.12 -14.95
N ALA A 54 4.23 -1.77 -15.21
CA ALA A 54 4.18 -3.12 -15.77
C ALA A 54 4.93 -3.21 -17.11
N GLU A 55 4.70 -2.25 -18.01
CA GLU A 55 5.38 -2.16 -19.30
C GLU A 55 6.90 -2.04 -19.13
N ARG A 56 7.37 -1.15 -18.23
CA ARG A 56 8.80 -0.96 -17.97
C ARG A 56 9.51 -2.22 -17.49
N VAL A 57 8.82 -3.10 -16.77
CA VAL A 57 9.39 -4.34 -16.24
C VAL A 57 9.08 -5.58 -17.09
N GLY A 58 8.30 -5.44 -18.17
CA GLY A 58 7.97 -6.55 -19.08
C GLY A 58 6.79 -7.41 -18.64
N ILE A 59 5.92 -6.91 -17.76
CA ILE A 59 4.65 -7.54 -17.36
C ILE A 59 3.55 -7.11 -18.32
N LYS A 60 2.76 -8.05 -18.84
CA LYS A 60 1.59 -7.78 -19.68
C LYS A 60 0.39 -7.47 -18.77
N LEU A 61 -0.05 -6.20 -18.76
CA LEU A 61 -1.21 -5.77 -17.99
C LEU A 61 -2.43 -5.63 -18.92
N ALA A 62 -3.53 -6.31 -18.56
CA ALA A 62 -4.84 -6.16 -19.18
C ALA A 62 -5.76 -5.35 -18.26
N HIS A 63 -6.32 -4.26 -18.76
CA HIS A 63 -7.29 -3.43 -18.03
C HIS A 63 -8.71 -3.79 -18.46
N HIS A 64 -9.52 -4.28 -17.51
CA HIS A 64 -10.92 -4.60 -17.68
C HIS A 64 -11.75 -3.52 -17.01
N HIS A 65 -12.37 -2.66 -17.82
CA HIS A 65 -13.21 -1.57 -17.34
C HIS A 65 -14.69 -1.97 -17.44
N LEU A 66 -15.35 -2.06 -16.30
CA LEU A 66 -16.76 -2.36 -16.17
C LEU A 66 -17.56 -1.08 -15.84
N PRO A 67 -18.73 -0.86 -16.48
CA PRO A 67 -19.61 0.26 -16.12
C PRO A 67 -20.05 0.22 -14.66
N ALA A 68 -20.34 1.38 -14.05
CA ALA A 68 -20.83 1.50 -12.68
C ALA A 68 -22.14 0.72 -12.43
N GLY A 69 -22.95 0.53 -13.48
CA GLY A 69 -24.19 -0.25 -13.44
C GLY A 69 -24.02 -1.77 -13.54
N THR A 70 -22.79 -2.28 -13.55
CA THR A 70 -22.50 -3.72 -13.60
C THR A 70 -23.16 -4.46 -12.43
N SER A 71 -23.64 -5.68 -12.68
CA SER A 71 -24.14 -6.56 -11.61
C SER A 71 -22.98 -7.23 -10.87
N LEU A 72 -23.23 -7.63 -9.61
CA LEU A 72 -22.26 -8.40 -8.82
C LEU A 72 -21.88 -9.70 -9.55
N GLU A 73 -22.88 -10.44 -10.05
CA GLU A 73 -22.70 -11.69 -10.79
C GLU A 73 -21.74 -11.53 -12.00
N LYS A 74 -21.89 -10.43 -12.75
CA LYS A 74 -21.01 -10.16 -13.90
C LYS A 74 -19.58 -9.91 -13.47
N LEU A 75 -19.36 -9.20 -12.35
CA LEU A 75 -18.04 -8.99 -11.79
C LEU A 75 -17.43 -10.30 -11.28
N GLU A 76 -18.19 -11.11 -10.55
CA GLU A 76 -17.76 -12.43 -10.06
C GLU A 76 -17.39 -13.36 -11.23
N THR A 77 -18.22 -13.44 -12.25
CA THR A 77 -17.94 -14.24 -13.46
C THR A 77 -16.63 -13.80 -14.14
N LEU A 78 -16.40 -12.51 -14.27
CA LEU A 78 -15.14 -12.00 -14.83
C LEU A 78 -13.94 -12.40 -13.96
N ILE A 79 -14.03 -12.24 -12.63
CA ILE A 79 -12.97 -12.63 -11.70
C ILE A 79 -12.64 -14.13 -11.84
N GLU A 80 -13.66 -14.99 -11.92
CA GLU A 80 -13.47 -16.45 -12.09
C GLU A 80 -12.75 -16.80 -13.40
N GLN A 81 -13.09 -16.12 -14.49
CA GLN A 81 -12.38 -16.27 -15.76
C GLN A 81 -10.93 -15.83 -15.66
N LEU A 82 -10.68 -14.68 -15.05
CA LEU A 82 -9.34 -14.12 -14.87
C LEU A 82 -8.46 -14.95 -13.93
N ASN A 83 -9.03 -15.57 -12.90
CA ASN A 83 -8.31 -16.52 -12.05
C ASN A 83 -7.70 -17.68 -12.83
N SER A 84 -8.33 -18.11 -13.94
CA SER A 84 -7.87 -19.21 -14.78
C SER A 84 -6.86 -18.76 -15.84
N SER A 85 -6.96 -17.52 -16.33
CA SER A 85 -6.19 -17.03 -17.46
C SER A 85 -4.97 -16.19 -17.07
N GLU A 86 -5.00 -15.53 -15.91
CA GLU A 86 -3.98 -14.57 -15.52
C GLU A 86 -3.08 -15.09 -14.37
N HIS A 87 -1.87 -14.53 -14.25
CA HIS A 87 -0.94 -14.88 -13.17
C HIS A 87 -1.20 -14.05 -11.91
N GLY A 88 -1.77 -12.86 -12.06
CA GLY A 88 -2.16 -11.97 -10.98
C GLY A 88 -3.41 -11.17 -11.32
N LEU A 89 -4.15 -10.79 -10.29
CA LEU A 89 -5.42 -10.08 -10.41
C LEU A 89 -5.50 -8.95 -9.38
N ILE A 90 -5.97 -7.79 -9.83
CA ILE A 90 -6.30 -6.63 -9.01
C ILE A 90 -7.75 -6.23 -9.30
N VAL A 91 -8.56 -6.06 -8.28
CA VAL A 91 -9.81 -5.30 -8.36
C VAL A 91 -9.55 -3.94 -7.73
N GLN A 92 -9.51 -2.91 -8.58
CA GLN A 92 -9.08 -1.58 -8.18
C GLN A 92 -10.04 -0.93 -7.20
N LEU A 93 -9.51 -0.51 -6.04
CA LEU A 93 -10.25 0.27 -5.05
C LEU A 93 -10.17 1.80 -5.37
N PRO A 94 -11.17 2.59 -4.94
CA PRO A 94 -12.35 2.20 -4.16
C PRO A 94 -13.35 1.39 -4.99
N LEU A 95 -14.04 0.48 -4.33
CA LEU A 95 -15.10 -0.36 -4.91
C LEU A 95 -16.39 -0.11 -4.12
N PRO A 96 -17.54 0.13 -4.77
CA PRO A 96 -18.80 0.24 -4.05
C PRO A 96 -19.10 -1.01 -3.21
N ASP A 97 -19.65 -0.83 -2.00
CA ASP A 97 -19.84 -1.89 -0.98
C ASP A 97 -20.57 -3.13 -1.52
N LYS A 98 -21.53 -2.93 -2.43
CA LYS A 98 -22.28 -4.03 -3.07
C LYS A 98 -21.40 -5.02 -3.83
N PHE A 99 -20.16 -4.64 -4.18
CA PHE A 99 -19.21 -5.48 -4.91
C PHE A 99 -18.12 -6.08 -4.00
N GLU A 100 -18.07 -5.68 -2.72
CA GLU A 100 -17.09 -6.23 -1.78
C GLU A 100 -17.06 -7.77 -1.74
N PRO A 101 -18.21 -8.46 -1.80
CA PRO A 101 -18.25 -9.93 -1.84
C PRO A 101 -17.45 -10.55 -3.00
N ALA A 102 -17.34 -9.85 -4.14
CA ALA A 102 -16.59 -10.34 -5.30
C ALA A 102 -15.09 -10.47 -5.02
N LEU A 103 -14.53 -9.71 -4.08
CA LEU A 103 -13.11 -9.79 -3.71
C LEU A 103 -12.75 -11.18 -3.16
N ALA A 104 -13.68 -11.84 -2.49
CA ALA A 104 -13.49 -13.21 -1.98
C ALA A 104 -13.47 -14.28 -3.10
N ARG A 105 -13.85 -13.92 -4.34
CA ARG A 105 -13.73 -14.81 -5.50
C ARG A 105 -12.35 -14.84 -6.12
N ILE A 106 -11.49 -13.88 -5.75
CA ILE A 106 -10.09 -13.90 -6.20
C ILE A 106 -9.41 -15.10 -5.53
N VAL A 107 -8.71 -15.92 -6.32
CA VAL A 107 -7.89 -17.01 -5.75
C VAL A 107 -6.72 -16.39 -4.97
N PRO A 108 -6.47 -16.77 -3.71
CA PRO A 108 -5.45 -16.14 -2.86
C PRO A 108 -4.07 -16.03 -3.51
N GLU A 109 -3.68 -16.99 -4.33
CA GLU A 109 -2.40 -17.02 -5.06
C GLU A 109 -2.36 -16.01 -6.24
N ARG A 110 -3.51 -15.45 -6.63
CA ARG A 110 -3.66 -14.44 -7.69
C ARG A 110 -3.88 -13.02 -7.14
N ASP A 111 -4.20 -12.90 -5.86
CA ASP A 111 -4.48 -11.63 -5.19
C ASP A 111 -3.18 -10.83 -4.97
N VAL A 112 -2.74 -10.11 -6.00
CA VAL A 112 -1.47 -9.37 -5.93
C VAL A 112 -1.54 -8.10 -5.07
N ASP A 113 -2.73 -7.62 -4.73
CA ASP A 113 -2.91 -6.56 -3.72
C ASP A 113 -2.79 -7.08 -2.27
N GLY A 114 -2.90 -8.41 -2.07
CA GLY A 114 -2.70 -9.05 -0.77
C GLY A 114 -3.84 -8.80 0.23
N PHE A 115 -5.05 -8.49 -0.23
CA PHE A 115 -6.19 -8.14 0.64
C PHE A 115 -7.10 -9.33 0.94
N HIS A 116 -6.91 -10.45 0.26
CA HIS A 116 -7.73 -11.66 0.49
C HIS A 116 -7.57 -12.14 1.94
N PRO A 117 -8.68 -12.50 2.64
CA PRO A 117 -8.64 -12.92 4.05
C PRO A 117 -7.65 -14.05 4.32
N VAL A 118 -7.46 -14.99 3.39
CA VAL A 118 -6.47 -16.07 3.50
C VAL A 118 -5.05 -15.51 3.53
N ASN A 119 -4.72 -14.53 2.66
CA ASN A 119 -3.40 -13.90 2.63
C ASN A 119 -3.14 -13.08 3.89
N LEU A 120 -4.14 -12.33 4.37
CA LEU A 120 -4.05 -11.59 5.63
C LEU A 120 -3.91 -12.53 6.84
N GLY A 121 -4.63 -13.67 6.84
CA GLY A 121 -4.50 -14.70 7.87
C GLY A 121 -3.10 -15.33 7.89
N LYS A 122 -2.56 -15.69 6.73
CA LYS A 122 -1.19 -16.18 6.58
C LYS A 122 -0.16 -15.13 7.03
N LEU A 123 -0.35 -13.86 6.64
CA LEU A 123 0.50 -12.75 7.09
C LEU A 123 0.52 -12.68 8.63
N LEU A 124 -0.64 -12.71 9.28
CA LEU A 124 -0.73 -12.68 10.74
C LEU A 124 0.02 -13.84 11.41
N ARG A 125 0.02 -15.02 10.78
CA ARG A 125 0.72 -16.22 11.26
C ARG A 125 2.22 -16.26 10.92
N GLY A 126 2.72 -15.29 10.13
CA GLY A 126 4.10 -15.32 9.65
C GLY A 126 4.34 -16.34 8.53
N GLU A 127 3.29 -16.84 7.89
CA GLU A 127 3.37 -17.79 6.78
C GLU A 127 3.61 -17.07 5.44
N PRO A 128 4.24 -17.73 4.46
CA PRO A 128 4.41 -17.16 3.13
C PRO A 128 3.07 -16.85 2.46
N ALA A 129 2.88 -15.60 2.07
CA ALA A 129 1.68 -15.12 1.39
C ALA A 129 1.98 -13.88 0.54
N LEU A 130 1.08 -13.56 -0.38
CA LEU A 130 1.04 -12.23 -0.99
C LEU A 130 0.69 -11.20 0.10
N ARG A 131 1.42 -10.10 0.12
CA ARG A 131 1.32 -9.06 1.16
C ARG A 131 0.70 -7.80 0.59
N PRO A 132 -0.07 -7.03 1.38
CA PRO A 132 -0.57 -5.73 0.94
C PRO A 132 0.55 -4.84 0.39
N CYS A 133 0.34 -4.31 -0.82
CA CYS A 133 1.39 -3.65 -1.60
C CYS A 133 1.97 -2.41 -0.90
N THR A 134 1.12 -1.54 -0.32
CA THR A 134 1.59 -0.33 0.38
C THR A 134 2.41 -0.67 1.63
N PRO A 135 1.96 -1.54 2.55
CA PRO A 135 2.79 -2.02 3.64
C PRO A 135 4.11 -2.65 3.19
N ALA A 136 4.08 -3.50 2.15
CA ALA A 136 5.28 -4.10 1.60
C ALA A 136 6.26 -3.04 1.05
N GLY A 137 5.75 -2.03 0.35
CA GLY A 137 6.55 -0.92 -0.15
C GLY A 137 7.19 -0.07 0.95
N ILE A 138 6.48 0.14 2.08
CA ILE A 138 7.03 0.82 3.25
C ILE A 138 8.19 -0.01 3.85
N MET A 139 8.02 -1.31 4.01
CA MET A 139 9.08 -2.17 4.52
C MET A 139 10.31 -2.18 3.61
N GLU A 140 10.12 -2.26 2.28
CA GLU A 140 11.20 -2.15 1.29
C GLU A 140 11.92 -0.79 1.36
N LEU A 141 11.17 0.31 1.52
CA LEU A 141 11.74 1.64 1.67
C LEU A 141 12.64 1.72 2.91
N LEU A 142 12.16 1.24 4.05
CA LEU A 142 12.91 1.24 5.30
C LEU A 142 14.18 0.37 5.20
N GLU A 143 14.06 -0.84 4.66
CA GLU A 143 15.18 -1.77 4.51
C GLU A 143 16.27 -1.20 3.59
N ARG A 144 15.90 -0.74 2.40
CA ARG A 144 16.85 -0.21 1.40
C ARG A 144 17.45 1.12 1.78
N SER A 145 16.83 1.84 2.73
CA SER A 145 17.34 3.09 3.29
C SER A 145 18.12 2.89 4.61
N ASN A 146 18.35 1.63 5.03
CA ASN A 146 19.02 1.28 6.30
C ASN A 146 18.31 1.80 7.56
N HIS A 147 16.99 1.93 7.51
CA HIS A 147 16.14 2.28 8.65
C HIS A 147 15.46 1.02 9.22
N SER A 148 16.26 0.13 9.82
CA SER A 148 15.72 -1.11 10.42
C SER A 148 14.70 -0.80 11.51
N PRO A 149 13.51 -1.45 11.49
CA PRO A 149 12.52 -1.32 12.55
C PRO A 149 12.86 -2.14 13.81
N ALA A 150 13.86 -3.03 13.76
CA ALA A 150 14.20 -3.88 14.88
C ALA A 150 14.61 -3.07 16.12
N GLY A 151 13.97 -3.36 17.26
CA GLY A 151 14.19 -2.67 18.54
C GLY A 151 13.62 -1.24 18.59
N LYS A 152 12.93 -0.77 17.54
CA LYS A 152 12.34 0.55 17.48
C LYS A 152 10.89 0.54 17.98
N HIS A 153 10.45 1.67 18.53
CA HIS A 153 9.04 1.92 18.77
C HIS A 153 8.43 2.53 17.50
N ALA A 154 7.59 1.76 16.83
CA ALA A 154 6.85 2.17 15.65
C ALA A 154 5.43 2.62 16.05
N VAL A 155 5.04 3.83 15.67
CA VAL A 155 3.67 4.31 15.85
C VAL A 155 3.03 4.46 14.47
N ILE A 156 1.88 3.82 14.29
CA ILE A 156 1.09 3.87 13.05
C ILE A 156 -0.17 4.69 13.33
N VAL A 157 -0.38 5.76 12.58
CA VAL A 157 -1.61 6.55 12.61
C VAL A 157 -2.49 6.11 11.44
N GLY A 158 -3.46 5.26 11.76
CA GLY A 158 -4.37 4.62 10.80
C GLY A 158 -4.52 3.12 11.06
N ARG A 159 -5.76 2.60 10.91
CA ARG A 159 -6.07 1.17 11.15
C ARG A 159 -6.85 0.52 10.02
N SER A 160 -6.63 0.97 8.79
CA SER A 160 -7.28 0.39 7.62
C SER A 160 -6.86 -1.08 7.42
N ASN A 161 -7.74 -1.87 6.80
CA ASN A 161 -7.43 -3.26 6.47
C ASN A 161 -6.36 -3.39 5.37
N ILE A 162 -6.15 -2.33 4.60
CA ILE A 162 -5.24 -2.33 3.44
C ILE A 162 -3.85 -1.74 3.76
N VAL A 163 -3.70 -0.96 4.86
CA VAL A 163 -2.43 -0.34 5.24
C VAL A 163 -2.12 -0.56 6.73
N GLY A 164 -2.85 0.08 7.63
CA GLY A 164 -2.46 0.18 9.05
C GLY A 164 -2.34 -1.17 9.75
N LYS A 165 -3.38 -2.03 9.65
CA LYS A 165 -3.37 -3.34 10.29
C LYS A 165 -2.29 -4.27 9.73
N PRO A 166 -2.19 -4.48 8.39
CA PRO A 166 -1.15 -5.35 7.86
C PRO A 166 0.26 -4.81 8.12
N LEU A 167 0.47 -3.50 8.09
CA LEU A 167 1.76 -2.91 8.41
C LEU A 167 2.15 -3.15 9.88
N ALA A 168 1.19 -3.06 10.82
CA ALA A 168 1.46 -3.36 12.21
C ALA A 168 1.98 -4.79 12.41
N VAL A 169 1.39 -5.75 11.70
CA VAL A 169 1.86 -7.14 11.70
C VAL A 169 3.27 -7.25 11.12
N MET A 170 3.53 -6.62 9.98
CA MET A 170 4.84 -6.69 9.32
C MET A 170 5.94 -6.05 10.16
N LEU A 171 5.69 -4.92 10.80
CA LEU A 171 6.64 -4.27 11.71
C LEU A 171 6.89 -5.11 12.97
N THR A 172 5.85 -5.74 13.53
CA THR A 172 6.01 -6.67 14.67
C THR A 172 6.88 -7.86 14.27
N GLN A 173 6.68 -8.44 13.10
CA GLN A 173 7.51 -9.52 12.56
C GLN A 173 8.96 -9.08 12.30
N ALA A 174 9.16 -7.79 12.03
CA ALA A 174 10.49 -7.17 11.90
C ALA A 174 11.09 -6.72 13.26
N ASN A 175 10.55 -7.22 14.38
CA ASN A 175 11.00 -6.96 15.75
C ASN A 175 10.84 -5.51 16.22
N ALA A 176 9.87 -4.75 15.70
CA ALA A 176 9.47 -3.47 16.27
C ALA A 176 8.45 -3.67 17.40
N THR A 177 8.44 -2.73 18.37
CA THR A 177 7.29 -2.53 19.27
C THR A 177 6.31 -1.61 18.59
N VAL A 178 5.04 -2.02 18.43
CA VAL A 178 4.09 -1.30 17.58
C VAL A 178 2.92 -0.75 18.40
N THR A 179 2.64 0.54 18.22
CA THR A 179 1.41 1.20 18.68
C THR A 179 0.57 1.59 17.47
N VAL A 180 -0.72 1.26 17.46
CA VAL A 180 -1.66 1.65 16.40
C VAL A 180 -2.63 2.70 16.94
N CYS A 181 -2.59 3.88 16.35
CA CYS A 181 -3.48 5.01 16.66
C CYS A 181 -4.56 5.14 15.57
N HIS A 182 -5.71 5.71 15.96
CA HIS A 182 -6.86 5.85 15.07
C HIS A 182 -7.78 7.00 15.55
N THR A 183 -8.87 7.24 14.86
CA THR A 183 -9.82 8.34 15.15
C THR A 183 -10.39 8.36 16.59
N ALA A 184 -10.39 7.22 17.29
CA ALA A 184 -10.81 7.14 18.70
C ALA A 184 -9.63 7.16 19.69
N THR A 185 -8.40 7.37 19.22
CA THR A 185 -7.23 7.47 20.10
C THR A 185 -7.26 8.80 20.86
N VAL A 186 -7.19 8.72 22.17
CA VAL A 186 -7.09 9.89 23.03
C VAL A 186 -5.65 10.38 23.03
N GLU A 187 -5.44 11.70 22.98
CA GLU A 187 -4.11 12.33 23.02
C GLU A 187 -3.12 11.77 21.99
N LEU A 188 -3.50 11.78 20.70
CA LEU A 188 -2.68 11.28 19.61
C LEU A 188 -1.22 11.74 19.69
N ALA A 189 -0.98 13.01 20.02
CA ALA A 189 0.35 13.61 20.17
C ALA A 189 1.21 12.92 21.25
N HIS A 190 0.60 12.39 22.30
CA HIS A 190 1.32 11.63 23.32
C HIS A 190 1.94 10.37 22.76
N HIS A 191 1.23 9.66 21.89
CA HIS A 191 1.70 8.45 21.25
C HIS A 191 2.76 8.73 20.17
N THR A 192 2.48 9.71 19.30
CA THR A 192 3.36 10.00 18.15
C THR A 192 4.72 10.55 18.58
N ARG A 193 4.81 11.33 19.67
CA ARG A 193 6.09 11.80 20.24
C ARG A 193 6.98 10.69 20.80
N GLN A 194 6.47 9.49 21.00
CA GLN A 194 7.26 8.36 21.49
C GLN A 194 7.84 7.53 20.36
N ALA A 195 7.49 7.82 19.10
CA ALA A 195 7.88 7.06 17.95
C ALA A 195 9.36 7.29 17.58
N ASP A 196 10.12 6.20 17.42
CA ASP A 196 11.37 6.20 16.65
C ASP A 196 11.05 6.13 15.14
N LEU A 197 9.94 5.46 14.81
CA LEU A 197 9.41 5.30 13.45
C LEU A 197 7.92 5.67 13.47
N LEU A 198 7.56 6.76 12.81
CA LEU A 198 6.18 7.23 12.72
C LEU A 198 5.66 7.02 11.30
N ILE A 199 4.58 6.23 11.16
CA ILE A 199 3.91 5.99 9.88
C ILE A 199 2.53 6.63 9.93
N VAL A 200 2.25 7.56 9.01
CA VAL A 200 0.98 8.28 8.97
C VAL A 200 0.19 7.85 7.75
N ALA A 201 -0.94 7.17 7.99
CA ALA A 201 -1.84 6.61 6.98
C ALA A 201 -3.31 6.85 7.40
N ALA A 202 -3.62 8.10 7.73
CA ALA A 202 -4.93 8.55 8.21
C ALA A 202 -5.89 8.90 7.07
N GLY A 203 -5.37 9.25 5.89
CA GLY A 203 -6.16 9.72 4.75
C GLY A 203 -6.77 11.10 4.97
N GLN A 204 -6.14 11.93 5.80
CA GLN A 204 -6.56 13.28 6.11
C GLN A 204 -5.35 14.20 6.22
N PRO A 205 -5.31 15.33 5.48
CA PRO A 205 -4.24 16.31 5.57
C PRO A 205 -4.03 16.83 7.00
N ASP A 206 -2.80 17.22 7.29
CA ASP A 206 -2.38 17.85 8.53
C ASP A 206 -2.78 17.08 9.82
N THR A 207 -2.92 15.75 9.71
CA THR A 207 -3.20 14.87 10.86
C THR A 207 -2.06 14.89 11.86
N VAL A 208 -0.80 15.02 11.39
CA VAL A 208 0.38 15.13 12.24
C VAL A 208 1.10 16.44 11.96
N ALA A 209 1.27 17.23 13.02
CA ALA A 209 2.00 18.48 13.04
C ALA A 209 3.40 18.31 13.67
N PRO A 210 4.36 19.25 13.46
CA PRO A 210 5.74 19.13 13.94
C PRO A 210 5.86 18.87 15.46
N GLU A 211 5.04 19.52 16.27
CA GLU A 211 5.02 19.35 17.72
C GLU A 211 4.53 17.96 18.17
N MET A 212 4.00 17.18 17.26
CA MET A 212 3.58 15.80 17.49
C MET A 212 4.67 14.78 17.12
N VAL A 213 5.81 15.22 16.62
CA VAL A 213 6.90 14.36 16.17
C VAL A 213 8.09 14.47 17.13
N ARG A 214 8.67 13.34 17.48
CA ARG A 214 9.91 13.29 18.23
C ARG A 214 11.07 13.77 17.33
N PRO A 215 11.93 14.70 17.80
CA PRO A 215 13.10 15.11 17.02
C PRO A 215 13.98 13.91 16.61
N GLY A 216 14.32 13.83 15.33
CA GLY A 216 15.11 12.75 14.76
C GLY A 216 14.36 11.42 14.55
N ALA A 217 13.02 11.43 14.64
CA ALA A 217 12.22 10.27 14.26
C ALA A 217 12.23 10.06 12.75
N THR A 218 12.19 8.81 12.32
CA THR A 218 11.92 8.49 10.90
C THR A 218 10.43 8.59 10.66
N VAL A 219 10.00 9.47 9.74
CA VAL A 219 8.59 9.68 9.40
C VAL A 219 8.30 9.16 8.00
N VAL A 220 7.28 8.31 7.86
CA VAL A 220 6.75 7.84 6.57
C VAL A 220 5.32 8.35 6.43
N ASP A 221 5.15 9.34 5.56
CA ASP A 221 3.83 9.85 5.20
C ASP A 221 3.26 9.03 4.04
N VAL A 222 2.19 8.29 4.32
CA VAL A 222 1.51 7.41 3.36
C VAL A 222 0.30 8.09 2.72
N GLY A 223 -0.12 9.22 3.29
CA GLY A 223 -1.29 9.95 2.86
C GLY A 223 -1.19 10.46 1.43
N VAL A 224 -2.28 10.34 0.68
CA VAL A 224 -2.44 10.92 -0.66
C VAL A 224 -3.77 11.61 -0.72
N ASN A 225 -3.77 12.90 -0.44
CA ASN A 225 -4.97 13.72 -0.38
C ASN A 225 -4.99 14.73 -1.55
N ARG A 226 -6.08 14.80 -2.27
CA ARG A 226 -6.27 15.79 -3.34
C ARG A 226 -6.92 17.04 -2.77
N THR A 227 -6.18 18.15 -2.81
CA THR A 227 -6.65 19.47 -2.38
C THR A 227 -6.66 20.44 -3.55
N ALA A 228 -7.16 21.65 -3.35
CA ALA A 228 -7.08 22.74 -4.35
C ALA A 228 -5.62 23.12 -4.69
N ALA A 229 -4.68 22.91 -3.76
CA ALA A 229 -3.26 23.17 -3.95
C ALA A 229 -2.50 22.01 -4.61
N GLY A 230 -3.17 20.87 -4.88
CA GLY A 230 -2.55 19.66 -5.44
C GLY A 230 -2.62 18.45 -4.52
N LEU A 231 -1.68 17.53 -4.69
CA LEU A 231 -1.56 16.35 -3.83
C LEU A 231 -0.75 16.71 -2.59
N VAL A 232 -1.29 16.35 -1.41
CA VAL A 232 -0.63 16.54 -0.12
C VAL A 232 -0.69 15.23 0.68
N GLY A 233 0.25 15.07 1.62
CA GLY A 233 0.27 13.95 2.56
C GLY A 233 -0.69 14.14 3.73
N ASP A 234 -0.53 13.30 4.73
CA ASP A 234 -1.25 13.37 6.02
C ASP A 234 -0.46 14.17 7.07
N CYS A 235 0.84 14.41 6.85
CA CYS A 235 1.68 15.23 7.70
C CYS A 235 1.72 16.68 7.19
N ALA A 236 1.77 17.63 8.12
CA ALA A 236 2.08 19.01 7.78
C ALA A 236 3.48 19.11 7.16
N PRO A 237 3.71 19.91 6.10
CA PRO A 237 5.03 20.02 5.43
C PRO A 237 6.19 20.35 6.38
N SER A 238 5.94 21.12 7.42
CA SER A 238 6.91 21.51 8.45
C SER A 238 7.39 20.35 9.34
N VAL A 239 6.78 19.17 9.27
CA VAL A 239 7.29 17.94 9.92
C VAL A 239 8.70 17.62 9.44
N ALA A 240 9.04 17.91 8.19
CA ALA A 240 10.39 17.74 7.64
C ALA A 240 11.47 18.62 8.29
N GLU A 241 11.12 19.55 9.17
CA GLU A 241 12.08 20.38 9.92
C GLU A 241 12.48 19.72 11.24
N VAL A 242 11.72 18.71 11.70
CA VAL A 242 11.88 18.04 13.01
C VAL A 242 12.30 16.59 12.86
N ALA A 243 11.82 15.89 11.84
CA ALA A 243 12.04 14.47 11.58
C ALA A 243 13.49 14.13 11.25
#